data_0561470ae5156046f5eef2436e9a8db5
#
_entry.id   0561470ae5156046f5eef2436e9a8db5
#
_cell.length_a   1.000
_cell.length_b   1.000
_cell.length_c   1.000
_cell.angle_alpha   90.00
_cell.angle_beta   90.00
_cell.angle_gamma   90.00
#
_symmetry.space_group_name_H-M   'P 1'
#
loop_
_entity.id
_entity.type
_entity.pdbx_description
1 polymer ?
#
loop_
_entity_poly.entity_id
_entity_poly.type
_entity_poly.pdbx_seq_one_letter_code
_entity_poly.pdbx_strand_id
1 'polypeptide(L)'
;MGQEIKKDWEENPRWKGVKRGYSADNVVRLRGSVKIEHTLARLGAEKLWKLCNEKPYVHSLGALTGNQAVQQVRAGVPAIYLSGWQVAADANDSLHMYPDQSLYAVSSVPTVVKRVNNALLRADQIQTMEARGGKATAGDIDWLAPIVADAESGFGGVLNAFELMKSMIDAGAAGVHFEDQLASVKKCGHMGGKVLVPTQEAVQKLIAARLAADVMGVPTVLLARTDAEAADIVTTDVDENDKPFLTGERTSEGFYKTRKGFDQALSRGLAYAEYADMVWCETGTPDLNFAKRFAEGIRKKYPEKMLAYNCSPSFNWKRNLDDATIAKFQRELGAMGYKFQFITLAGFHSLNYSMFELAHGYARNDMSAFVELQQKEFAAAEKGFTAVKHQREVGTGYFDEITQVVTAGKASTTALHGSTEDEQFFDSQKKPKLAAA
;
A
#
# COMPACT_ATOMS: atom_id res chain seq x y z
N MET A 1 -11.98 -11.60 28.73
CA MET A 1 -11.84 -10.74 27.52
C MET A 1 -11.07 -9.45 27.80
N GLY A 2 -11.53 -8.50 28.66
CA GLY A 2 -10.77 -7.26 28.95
C GLY A 2 -9.40 -7.52 29.57
N GLN A 3 -9.30 -8.44 30.52
CA GLN A 3 -8.05 -8.83 31.14
C GLN A 3 -7.05 -9.48 30.15
N GLU A 4 -7.53 -10.26 29.21
CA GLU A 4 -6.68 -10.88 28.15
C GLU A 4 -6.12 -9.83 27.20
N ILE A 5 -6.95 -8.86 26.79
CA ILE A 5 -6.51 -7.72 25.96
C ILE A 5 -5.44 -6.91 26.70
N LYS A 6 -5.68 -6.59 27.98
CA LYS A 6 -4.75 -5.87 28.81
C LYS A 6 -3.40 -6.61 28.93
N LYS A 7 -3.47 -7.91 29.20
CA LYS A 7 -2.30 -8.79 29.30
C LYS A 7 -1.51 -8.82 27.98
N ASP A 8 -2.20 -8.96 26.82
CA ASP A 8 -1.54 -8.91 25.51
C ASP A 8 -0.83 -7.55 25.30
N TRP A 9 -1.47 -6.44 25.65
CA TRP A 9 -0.83 -5.13 25.50
C TRP A 9 0.40 -4.92 26.38
N GLU A 10 0.42 -5.53 27.58
CA GLU A 10 1.50 -5.40 28.55
C GLU A 10 2.67 -6.38 28.29
N GLU A 11 2.37 -7.60 27.84
CA GLU A 11 3.36 -8.68 27.75
C GLU A 11 3.85 -8.93 26.29
N ASN A 12 3.04 -8.59 25.29
CA ASN A 12 3.39 -8.85 23.89
C ASN A 12 4.37 -7.78 23.36
N PRO A 13 5.59 -8.17 22.94
CA PRO A 13 6.57 -7.23 22.40
C PRO A 13 6.07 -6.41 21.19
N ARG A 14 5.02 -6.90 20.48
CA ARG A 14 4.36 -6.18 19.38
C ARG A 14 3.90 -4.78 19.79
N TRP A 15 3.51 -4.60 21.05
CA TRP A 15 2.92 -3.37 21.55
C TRP A 15 3.89 -2.45 22.28
N LYS A 16 5.16 -2.82 22.33
CA LYS A 16 6.19 -2.00 22.97
C LYS A 16 6.27 -0.61 22.32
N GLY A 17 6.12 0.43 23.14
CA GLY A 17 6.17 1.82 22.66
C GLY A 17 4.93 2.31 21.92
N VAL A 18 3.81 1.58 22.00
CA VAL A 18 2.51 2.00 21.48
C VAL A 18 1.61 2.43 22.62
N LYS A 19 1.28 3.72 22.68
CA LYS A 19 0.37 4.29 23.68
C LYS A 19 -1.07 4.21 23.19
N ARG A 20 -1.97 3.93 24.13
CA ARG A 20 -3.42 3.96 23.94
C ARG A 20 -4.03 5.00 24.87
N GLY A 21 -4.90 5.85 24.37
CA GLY A 21 -5.64 6.82 25.16
C GLY A 21 -6.92 6.23 25.82
N TYR A 22 -7.07 4.90 25.85
CA TYR A 22 -8.25 4.18 26.32
C TYR A 22 -7.85 2.85 27.00
N SER A 23 -8.80 2.25 27.72
CA SER A 23 -8.62 0.97 28.42
C SER A 23 -9.07 -0.22 27.59
N ALA A 24 -8.64 -1.43 27.96
CA ALA A 24 -9.12 -2.67 27.41
C ALA A 24 -10.65 -2.85 27.59
N ASP A 25 -11.20 -2.35 28.70
CA ASP A 25 -12.65 -2.41 28.97
C ASP A 25 -13.42 -1.49 28.00
N ASN A 26 -12.84 -0.36 27.57
CA ASN A 26 -13.42 0.46 26.52
C ASN A 26 -13.53 -0.32 25.19
N VAL A 27 -12.49 -1.09 24.85
CA VAL A 27 -12.51 -1.94 23.63
C VAL A 27 -13.60 -2.99 23.73
N VAL A 28 -13.69 -3.72 24.85
CA VAL A 28 -14.72 -4.75 25.07
C VAL A 28 -16.12 -4.16 24.95
N ARG A 29 -16.35 -2.97 25.56
CA ARG A 29 -17.64 -2.29 25.50
C ARG A 29 -18.06 -1.87 24.09
N LEU A 30 -17.08 -1.57 23.23
CA LEU A 30 -17.34 -1.15 21.84
C LEU A 30 -17.40 -2.32 20.85
N ARG A 31 -17.01 -3.52 21.25
CA ARG A 31 -17.18 -4.74 20.43
C ARG A 31 -18.66 -5.14 20.38
N GLY A 32 -19.07 -5.65 19.24
CA GLY A 32 -20.37 -6.30 19.09
C GLY A 32 -20.43 -7.66 19.81
N SER A 33 -21.61 -8.27 19.83
CA SER A 33 -21.84 -9.59 20.43
C SER A 33 -21.25 -10.75 19.63
N VAL A 34 -20.95 -10.52 18.34
CA VAL A 34 -20.38 -11.52 17.42
C VAL A 34 -18.94 -11.17 17.14
N LYS A 35 -18.03 -12.17 17.28
CA LYS A 35 -16.64 -12.06 16.87
C LYS A 35 -16.52 -12.36 15.38
N ILE A 36 -16.17 -11.37 14.59
CA ILE A 36 -15.86 -11.54 13.15
C ILE A 36 -14.36 -11.77 13.01
N GLU A 37 -13.97 -12.76 12.21
CA GLU A 37 -12.57 -13.07 11.92
C GLU A 37 -12.12 -12.37 10.64
N HIS A 38 -11.21 -11.41 10.76
CA HIS A 38 -10.60 -10.69 9.64
C HIS A 38 -9.28 -11.37 9.25
N THR A 39 -9.36 -12.59 8.74
CA THR A 39 -8.20 -13.49 8.54
C THR A 39 -7.12 -12.86 7.68
N LEU A 40 -7.46 -12.27 6.52
CA LEU A 40 -6.46 -11.66 5.62
C LEU A 40 -5.77 -10.46 6.27
N ALA A 41 -6.51 -9.59 6.92
CA ALA A 41 -5.94 -8.42 7.60
C ALA A 41 -5.00 -8.84 8.74
N ARG A 42 -5.39 -9.84 9.54
CA ARG A 42 -4.57 -10.37 10.63
C ARG A 42 -3.28 -10.99 10.12
N LEU A 43 -3.37 -11.95 9.19
CA LEU A 43 -2.19 -12.60 8.60
C LEU A 43 -1.27 -11.58 7.92
N GLY A 44 -1.86 -10.63 7.19
CA GLY A 44 -1.11 -9.56 6.54
C GLY A 44 -0.38 -8.66 7.55
N ALA A 45 -1.06 -8.24 8.62
CA ALA A 45 -0.47 -7.38 9.65
C ALA A 45 0.67 -8.09 10.41
N GLU A 46 0.47 -9.36 10.79
CA GLU A 46 1.50 -10.19 11.42
C GLU A 46 2.71 -10.37 10.49
N LYS A 47 2.47 -10.68 9.21
CA LYS A 47 3.52 -10.82 8.18
C LYS A 47 4.27 -9.52 7.94
N LEU A 48 3.57 -8.39 7.82
CA LEU A 48 4.20 -7.08 7.64
C LEU A 48 5.10 -6.74 8.82
N TRP A 49 4.60 -6.92 10.05
CA TRP A 49 5.37 -6.67 11.26
C TRP A 49 6.62 -7.54 11.32
N LYS A 50 6.48 -8.83 11.02
CA LYS A 50 7.60 -9.78 10.96
C LYS A 50 8.65 -9.33 9.93
N LEU A 51 8.22 -9.03 8.70
CA LEU A 51 9.13 -8.57 7.64
C LEU A 51 9.91 -7.32 8.03
N CYS A 52 9.24 -6.33 8.65
CA CYS A 52 9.87 -5.08 9.08
C CYS A 52 10.89 -5.29 10.22
N ASN A 53 10.72 -6.32 11.05
CA ASN A 53 11.66 -6.65 12.12
C ASN A 53 12.84 -7.50 11.62
N GLU A 54 12.61 -8.46 10.74
CA GLU A 54 13.60 -9.42 10.30
C GLU A 54 14.46 -8.94 9.12
N LYS A 55 13.89 -8.12 8.23
CA LYS A 55 14.62 -7.61 7.04
C LYS A 55 15.29 -6.27 7.34
N PRO A 56 16.37 -5.94 6.63
CA PRO A 56 16.96 -4.59 6.67
C PRO A 56 15.90 -3.51 6.39
N TYR A 57 15.08 -3.72 5.38
CA TYR A 57 13.89 -2.94 5.04
C TYR A 57 12.96 -3.76 4.16
N VAL A 58 11.70 -3.35 4.09
CA VAL A 58 10.67 -3.89 3.20
C VAL A 58 10.38 -2.83 2.14
N HIS A 59 10.63 -3.18 0.88
CA HIS A 59 10.27 -2.32 -0.24
C HIS A 59 8.97 -2.77 -0.89
N SER A 60 8.20 -1.82 -1.41
CA SER A 60 6.92 -2.09 -2.06
C SER A 60 6.66 -1.12 -3.21
N LEU A 61 5.76 -1.51 -4.08
CA LEU A 61 5.33 -0.72 -5.23
C LEU A 61 3.83 -0.46 -5.14
N GLY A 62 3.42 0.73 -5.56
CA GLY A 62 2.01 1.06 -5.72
C GLY A 62 1.37 0.16 -6.78
N ALA A 63 0.37 -0.65 -6.38
CA ALA A 63 -0.46 -1.40 -7.32
C ALA A 63 -1.75 -0.65 -7.59
N LEU A 64 -2.15 -0.55 -8.86
CA LEU A 64 -3.41 0.05 -9.27
C LEU A 64 -4.49 -1.02 -9.51
N THR A 65 -4.09 -2.21 -9.94
CA THR A 65 -4.98 -3.33 -10.26
C THR A 65 -4.56 -4.61 -9.55
N GLY A 66 -5.51 -5.55 -9.41
CA GLY A 66 -5.21 -6.87 -8.86
C GLY A 66 -4.17 -7.64 -9.68
N ASN A 67 -4.21 -7.53 -11.01
CA ASN A 67 -3.22 -8.18 -11.89
C ASN A 67 -1.82 -7.59 -11.71
N GLN A 68 -1.69 -6.27 -11.53
CA GLN A 68 -0.39 -5.69 -11.17
C GLN A 68 0.15 -6.22 -9.85
N ALA A 69 -0.70 -6.36 -8.84
CA ALA A 69 -0.31 -6.93 -7.55
C ALA A 69 0.17 -8.38 -7.68
N VAL A 70 -0.54 -9.21 -8.46
CA VAL A 70 -0.12 -10.59 -8.77
C VAL A 70 1.27 -10.60 -9.42
N GLN A 71 1.54 -9.71 -10.40
CA GLN A 71 2.86 -9.64 -11.03
C GLN A 71 3.95 -9.13 -10.08
N GLN A 72 3.64 -8.17 -9.20
CA GLN A 72 4.59 -7.70 -8.18
C GLN A 72 5.01 -8.84 -7.24
N VAL A 73 4.05 -9.61 -6.73
CA VAL A 73 4.33 -10.76 -5.85
C VAL A 73 5.11 -11.85 -6.58
N ARG A 74 4.71 -12.19 -7.80
CA ARG A 74 5.43 -13.15 -8.66
C ARG A 74 6.88 -12.74 -8.90
N ALA A 75 7.12 -11.45 -9.09
CA ALA A 75 8.47 -10.90 -9.28
C ALA A 75 9.28 -10.80 -7.98
N GLY A 76 8.71 -11.18 -6.83
CA GLY A 76 9.41 -11.23 -5.54
C GLY A 76 9.32 -9.95 -4.70
N VAL A 77 8.44 -9.01 -5.04
CA VAL A 77 8.20 -7.83 -4.19
C VAL A 77 7.43 -8.27 -2.94
N PRO A 78 7.96 -8.02 -1.72
CA PRO A 78 7.47 -8.65 -0.50
C PRO A 78 6.19 -8.04 0.08
N ALA A 79 5.82 -6.83 -0.34
CA ALA A 79 4.65 -6.09 0.14
C ALA A 79 4.08 -5.21 -0.96
N ILE A 80 2.81 -4.84 -0.82
CA ILE A 80 2.10 -3.98 -1.77
C ILE A 80 1.76 -2.66 -1.08
N TYR A 81 1.97 -1.55 -1.77
CA TYR A 81 1.44 -0.26 -1.38
C TYR A 81 0.17 0.05 -2.18
N LEU A 82 -0.86 0.54 -1.51
CA LEU A 82 -2.09 0.97 -2.16
C LEU A 82 -2.26 2.48 -2.01
N SER A 83 -1.96 3.18 -3.09
CA SER A 83 -1.91 4.64 -3.17
C SER A 83 -3.28 5.27 -3.33
N GLY A 84 -3.65 6.20 -2.44
CA GLY A 84 -4.83 7.05 -2.60
C GLY A 84 -4.76 7.89 -3.88
N TRP A 85 -3.57 8.39 -4.25
CA TRP A 85 -3.35 9.10 -5.51
C TRP A 85 -3.75 8.24 -6.73
N GLN A 86 -3.31 6.98 -6.78
CA GLN A 86 -3.66 6.07 -7.89
C GLN A 86 -5.16 5.75 -7.90
N VAL A 87 -5.76 5.60 -6.72
CA VAL A 87 -7.21 5.39 -6.59
C VAL A 87 -7.97 6.62 -7.09
N ALA A 88 -7.55 7.84 -6.72
CA ALA A 88 -8.14 9.07 -7.24
C ALA A 88 -8.07 9.14 -8.75
N ALA A 89 -6.92 8.79 -9.33
CA ALA A 89 -6.67 8.89 -10.76
C ALA A 89 -7.52 7.93 -11.61
N ASP A 90 -7.70 6.66 -11.17
CA ASP A 90 -8.24 5.65 -12.10
C ASP A 90 -9.01 4.48 -11.43
N ALA A 91 -9.24 4.49 -10.14
CA ALA A 91 -9.86 3.32 -9.48
C ALA A 91 -10.87 3.67 -8.36
N ASN A 92 -11.38 4.90 -8.35
CA ASN A 92 -12.32 5.33 -7.33
C ASN A 92 -13.77 4.96 -7.62
N ASP A 93 -14.57 4.82 -6.56
CA ASP A 93 -15.98 4.45 -6.62
C ASP A 93 -16.88 5.56 -7.23
N SER A 94 -16.36 6.78 -7.39
CA SER A 94 -17.05 7.88 -8.08
C SER A 94 -16.98 7.77 -9.61
N LEU A 95 -16.18 6.83 -10.15
CA LEU A 95 -16.01 6.54 -11.57
C LEU A 95 -15.46 7.73 -12.38
N HIS A 96 -14.70 8.61 -11.75
CA HIS A 96 -14.09 9.79 -12.38
C HIS A 96 -12.57 9.76 -12.25
N MET A 97 -11.90 10.53 -13.08
CA MET A 97 -10.48 10.85 -12.95
C MET A 97 -10.36 12.08 -12.05
N TYR A 98 -9.74 11.94 -10.87
CA TYR A 98 -9.54 13.02 -9.93
C TYR A 98 -8.08 13.26 -9.60
N PRO A 99 -7.70 14.50 -9.26
CA PRO A 99 -6.45 14.74 -8.55
C PRO A 99 -6.53 14.17 -7.13
N ASP A 100 -5.38 14.01 -6.49
CA ASP A 100 -5.26 13.54 -5.11
C ASP A 100 -5.65 14.65 -4.11
N GLN A 101 -6.94 14.87 -3.97
CA GLN A 101 -7.57 15.91 -3.13
C GLN A 101 -8.80 15.36 -2.37
N SER A 102 -8.86 14.06 -2.12
CA SER A 102 -9.97 13.41 -1.41
C SER A 102 -11.35 13.70 -2.01
N LEU A 103 -11.44 13.82 -3.34
CA LEU A 103 -12.70 14.07 -4.05
C LEU A 103 -13.53 12.81 -4.27
N TYR A 104 -12.92 11.66 -4.11
CA TYR A 104 -13.57 10.36 -4.27
C TYR A 104 -14.24 9.89 -2.98
N ALA A 105 -15.14 8.92 -3.11
CA ALA A 105 -15.84 8.33 -1.97
C ALA A 105 -14.86 7.61 -1.02
N VAL A 106 -15.07 7.74 0.29
CA VAL A 106 -14.22 7.14 1.34
C VAL A 106 -14.07 5.62 1.22
N SER A 107 -15.05 4.94 0.58
CA SER A 107 -15.01 3.50 0.28
C SER A 107 -14.00 3.09 -0.80
N SER A 108 -13.51 4.04 -1.59
CA SER A 108 -12.74 3.73 -2.81
C SER A 108 -11.44 2.98 -2.52
N VAL A 109 -10.64 3.41 -1.55
CA VAL A 109 -9.41 2.69 -1.20
C VAL A 109 -9.70 1.31 -0.61
N PRO A 110 -10.62 1.12 0.37
CA PRO A 110 -11.04 -0.20 0.83
C PRO A 110 -11.51 -1.11 -0.31
N THR A 111 -12.28 -0.60 -1.28
CA THR A 111 -12.73 -1.37 -2.46
C THR A 111 -11.54 -1.91 -3.27
N VAL A 112 -10.52 -1.09 -3.50
CA VAL A 112 -9.33 -1.53 -4.26
C VAL A 112 -8.46 -2.49 -3.43
N VAL A 113 -8.32 -2.29 -2.11
CA VAL A 113 -7.67 -3.27 -1.21
C VAL A 113 -8.32 -4.64 -1.36
N LYS A 114 -9.65 -4.69 -1.31
CA LYS A 114 -10.40 -5.94 -1.47
C LYS A 114 -10.21 -6.57 -2.84
N ARG A 115 -10.20 -5.76 -3.91
CA ARG A 115 -9.94 -6.22 -5.28
C ARG A 115 -8.56 -6.84 -5.41
N VAL A 116 -7.53 -6.21 -4.84
CA VAL A 116 -6.15 -6.73 -4.84
C VAL A 116 -6.07 -8.04 -4.05
N ASN A 117 -6.62 -8.10 -2.84
CA ASN A 117 -6.66 -9.33 -2.05
C ASN A 117 -7.37 -10.48 -2.79
N ASN A 118 -8.48 -10.21 -3.47
CA ASN A 118 -9.20 -11.22 -4.24
C ASN A 118 -8.38 -11.75 -5.42
N ALA A 119 -7.57 -10.91 -6.07
CA ALA A 119 -6.66 -11.35 -7.13
C ALA A 119 -5.54 -12.24 -6.58
N LEU A 120 -4.95 -11.87 -5.44
CA LEU A 120 -3.94 -12.69 -4.77
C LEU A 120 -4.50 -14.03 -4.29
N LEU A 121 -5.71 -14.04 -3.71
CA LEU A 121 -6.43 -15.26 -3.35
C LEU A 121 -6.70 -16.15 -4.56
N ARG A 122 -7.04 -15.58 -5.72
CA ARG A 122 -7.23 -16.35 -6.94
C ARG A 122 -5.92 -16.99 -7.40
N ALA A 123 -4.81 -16.26 -7.37
CA ALA A 123 -3.49 -16.80 -7.69
C ALA A 123 -3.10 -17.96 -6.75
N ASP A 124 -3.37 -17.81 -5.45
CA ASP A 124 -3.16 -18.85 -4.44
C ASP A 124 -4.03 -20.10 -4.71
N GLN A 125 -5.32 -19.91 -5.02
CA GLN A 125 -6.23 -21.00 -5.36
C GLN A 125 -5.77 -21.80 -6.60
N ILE A 126 -5.32 -21.10 -7.65
CA ILE A 126 -4.78 -21.72 -8.86
C ILE A 126 -3.55 -22.56 -8.52
N GLN A 127 -2.57 -21.97 -7.83
CA GLN A 127 -1.35 -22.66 -7.42
C GLN A 127 -1.64 -23.88 -6.55
N THR A 128 -2.51 -23.73 -5.55
CA THR A 128 -2.88 -24.82 -4.62
C THR A 128 -3.60 -25.96 -5.35
N MET A 129 -4.53 -25.66 -6.25
CA MET A 129 -5.24 -26.65 -7.06
C MET A 129 -4.26 -27.41 -7.95
N GLU A 130 -3.40 -26.72 -8.67
CA GLU A 130 -2.43 -27.35 -9.56
C GLU A 130 -1.44 -28.26 -8.81
N ALA A 131 -0.94 -27.82 -7.66
CA ALA A 131 -0.04 -28.60 -6.81
C ALA A 131 -0.72 -29.87 -6.28
N ARG A 132 -1.95 -29.76 -5.80
CA ARG A 132 -2.74 -30.92 -5.32
C ARG A 132 -3.17 -31.86 -6.45
N GLY A 133 -3.33 -31.34 -7.66
CA GLY A 133 -3.58 -32.11 -8.88
C GLY A 133 -2.33 -32.81 -9.46
N GLY A 134 -1.18 -32.73 -8.80
CA GLY A 134 0.07 -33.36 -9.23
C GLY A 134 0.78 -32.64 -10.38
N LYS A 135 0.36 -31.43 -10.73
CA LYS A 135 1.10 -30.59 -11.70
C LYS A 135 2.27 -29.92 -10.97
N ALA A 136 3.44 -29.95 -11.58
CA ALA A 136 4.59 -29.20 -11.09
C ALA A 136 4.26 -27.70 -11.15
N THR A 137 4.21 -27.03 -9.99
CA THR A 137 4.10 -25.57 -9.92
C THR A 137 5.49 -24.94 -10.07
N ALA A 138 5.55 -23.77 -10.63
CA ALA A 138 6.82 -23.02 -10.82
C ALA A 138 7.31 -22.41 -9.48
N GLY A 139 7.41 -23.24 -8.42
CA GLY A 139 7.78 -22.83 -7.06
C GLY A 139 6.58 -22.44 -6.20
N ASP A 140 6.74 -22.53 -4.88
CA ASP A 140 5.73 -22.10 -3.91
C ASP A 140 5.83 -20.60 -3.68
N ILE A 141 4.98 -19.86 -4.37
CA ILE A 141 4.86 -18.41 -4.15
C ILE A 141 3.89 -18.17 -2.99
N ASP A 142 4.31 -17.43 -1.99
CA ASP A 142 3.42 -16.91 -0.96
C ASP A 142 2.67 -15.67 -1.49
N TRP A 143 1.51 -15.92 -2.08
CA TRP A 143 0.69 -14.91 -2.75
C TRP A 143 0.12 -13.86 -1.82
N LEU A 144 -0.08 -14.18 -0.54
CA LEU A 144 -0.73 -13.27 0.41
C LEU A 144 0.25 -12.21 0.93
N ALA A 145 0.74 -11.36 0.03
CA ALA A 145 1.58 -10.22 0.39
C ALA A 145 0.79 -9.20 1.22
N PRO A 146 1.38 -8.63 2.30
CA PRO A 146 0.73 -7.61 3.10
C PRO A 146 0.54 -6.31 2.29
N ILE A 147 -0.64 -5.70 2.43
CA ILE A 147 -1.00 -4.44 1.79
C ILE A 147 -0.95 -3.31 2.81
N VAL A 148 -0.18 -2.26 2.54
CA VAL A 148 -0.23 -0.99 3.29
C VAL A 148 -1.05 0.01 2.48
N ALA A 149 -2.14 0.50 3.07
CA ALA A 149 -3.15 1.30 2.38
C ALA A 149 -3.17 2.75 2.86
N ASP A 150 -3.48 3.64 1.92
CA ASP A 150 -3.63 5.07 2.11
C ASP A 150 -5.03 5.41 2.65
N ALA A 151 -5.11 5.98 3.85
CA ALA A 151 -6.34 6.51 4.43
C ALA A 151 -6.45 8.03 4.28
N GLU A 152 -5.59 8.65 3.46
CA GLU A 152 -5.57 10.10 3.30
C GLU A 152 -5.47 10.82 4.67
N SER A 153 -6.17 11.92 4.86
CA SER A 153 -6.31 12.57 6.16
C SER A 153 -7.48 12.04 7.00
N GLY A 154 -8.05 10.88 6.63
CA GLY A 154 -9.17 10.24 7.34
C GLY A 154 -10.56 10.68 6.89
N PHE A 155 -10.68 11.48 5.82
CA PHE A 155 -11.97 11.96 5.25
C PHE A 155 -12.87 12.75 6.23
N GLY A 156 -12.29 13.27 7.30
CA GLY A 156 -13.02 14.06 8.30
C GLY A 156 -12.35 14.02 9.67
N GLY A 157 -13.15 13.93 10.72
CA GLY A 157 -12.69 13.88 12.10
C GLY A 157 -12.40 12.46 12.61
N VAL A 158 -12.34 12.33 13.94
CA VAL A 158 -11.99 11.07 14.63
C VAL A 158 -12.94 9.92 14.32
N LEU A 159 -14.24 10.19 14.16
CA LEU A 159 -15.23 9.16 13.85
C LEU A 159 -15.07 8.64 12.42
N ASN A 160 -14.72 9.52 11.47
CA ASN A 160 -14.42 9.13 10.10
C ASN A 160 -13.16 8.24 10.06
N ALA A 161 -12.10 8.62 10.78
CA ALA A 161 -10.87 7.84 10.87
C ALA A 161 -11.12 6.44 11.49
N PHE A 162 -11.97 6.37 12.53
CA PHE A 162 -12.37 5.10 13.15
C PHE A 162 -13.08 4.18 12.14
N GLU A 163 -14.13 4.66 11.46
CA GLU A 163 -14.90 3.86 10.51
C GLU A 163 -14.09 3.51 9.25
N LEU A 164 -13.24 4.42 8.77
CA LEU A 164 -12.35 4.12 7.64
C LEU A 164 -11.35 3.01 7.98
N MET A 165 -10.74 3.05 9.17
CA MET A 165 -9.84 1.97 9.61
C MET A 165 -10.58 0.63 9.67
N LYS A 166 -11.82 0.59 10.15
CA LYS A 166 -12.63 -0.64 10.13
C LYS A 166 -12.85 -1.16 8.71
N SER A 167 -13.18 -0.25 7.78
CA SER A 167 -13.37 -0.61 6.37
C SER A 167 -12.08 -1.14 5.72
N MET A 168 -10.92 -0.56 6.06
CA MET A 168 -9.61 -1.04 5.61
C MET A 168 -9.32 -2.47 6.12
N ILE A 169 -9.59 -2.72 7.40
CA ILE A 169 -9.40 -4.05 8.02
C ILE A 169 -10.35 -5.08 7.40
N ASP A 170 -11.61 -4.72 7.19
CA ASP A 170 -12.60 -5.61 6.56
C ASP A 170 -12.18 -5.97 5.12
N ALA A 171 -11.58 -5.02 4.40
CA ALA A 171 -11.01 -5.25 3.08
C ALA A 171 -9.72 -6.09 3.08
N GLY A 172 -9.08 -6.28 4.24
CA GLY A 172 -7.87 -7.09 4.41
C GLY A 172 -6.56 -6.30 4.37
N ALA A 173 -6.57 -5.00 4.70
CA ALA A 173 -5.34 -4.21 4.81
C ALA A 173 -4.48 -4.68 6.00
N ALA A 174 -3.18 -4.81 5.79
CA ALA A 174 -2.18 -5.18 6.78
C ALA A 174 -1.66 -3.98 7.57
N GLY A 175 -1.52 -2.86 6.91
CA GLY A 175 -1.13 -1.58 7.46
C GLY A 175 -1.94 -0.44 6.85
N VAL A 176 -2.09 0.65 7.58
CA VAL A 176 -2.83 1.83 7.14
C VAL A 176 -2.11 3.08 7.62
N HIS A 177 -1.97 4.08 6.76
CA HIS A 177 -1.43 5.38 7.17
C HIS A 177 -2.48 6.48 7.12
N PHE A 178 -2.33 7.43 8.04
CA PHE A 178 -3.10 8.67 8.10
C PHE A 178 -2.15 9.86 8.10
N GLU A 179 -2.55 10.95 7.45
CA GLU A 179 -1.78 12.20 7.38
C GLU A 179 -2.45 13.34 8.15
N ASP A 180 -1.66 14.35 8.52
CA ASP A 180 -2.09 15.48 9.37
C ASP A 180 -2.67 16.67 8.62
N GLN A 181 -3.17 16.47 7.40
CA GLN A 181 -3.83 17.50 6.62
C GLN A 181 -5.32 17.67 6.99
N LEU A 182 -5.85 18.87 6.79
CA LEU A 182 -7.28 19.15 6.85
C LEU A 182 -8.00 18.47 5.67
N ALA A 183 -8.91 17.54 5.96
CA ALA A 183 -9.57 16.70 4.95
C ALA A 183 -10.30 17.51 3.86
N SER A 184 -10.95 18.61 4.23
CA SER A 184 -11.76 19.42 3.29
C SER A 184 -10.94 20.20 2.24
N VAL A 185 -9.63 20.33 2.44
CA VAL A 185 -8.71 21.02 1.52
C VAL A 185 -7.42 20.23 1.29
N LYS A 186 -7.46 18.92 1.48
CA LYS A 186 -6.35 18.01 1.31
C LYS A 186 -5.70 18.15 -0.07
N LYS A 187 -4.37 18.07 -0.11
CA LYS A 187 -3.55 18.08 -1.31
C LYS A 187 -2.59 16.90 -1.32
N CYS A 188 -2.19 16.45 -2.51
CA CYS A 188 -1.05 15.57 -2.65
C CYS A 188 0.19 16.15 -1.94
N GLY A 189 0.99 15.30 -1.32
CA GLY A 189 2.13 15.71 -0.50
C GLY A 189 3.14 16.64 -1.19
N HIS A 190 3.23 16.58 -2.52
CA HIS A 190 4.14 17.40 -3.35
C HIS A 190 3.50 18.69 -3.88
N MET A 191 2.24 18.95 -3.54
CA MET A 191 1.52 20.16 -3.96
C MET A 191 1.60 21.27 -2.90
N GLY A 192 1.41 22.51 -3.34
CA GLY A 192 1.27 23.65 -2.46
C GLY A 192 -0.13 23.72 -1.82
N GLY A 193 -0.31 24.68 -0.87
CA GLY A 193 -1.61 24.96 -0.26
C GLY A 193 -2.10 23.89 0.72
N LYS A 194 -1.22 23.09 1.27
CA LYS A 194 -1.53 22.11 2.32
C LYS A 194 -1.87 22.83 3.63
N VAL A 195 -2.96 22.42 4.28
CA VAL A 195 -3.38 22.94 5.57
C VAL A 195 -3.29 21.82 6.60
N LEU A 196 -2.50 22.02 7.64
CA LEU A 196 -2.38 21.08 8.75
C LEU A 196 -3.56 21.21 9.71
N VAL A 197 -4.01 20.10 10.27
CA VAL A 197 -4.81 20.12 11.50
C VAL A 197 -3.88 20.32 12.70
N PRO A 198 -4.38 20.75 13.89
CA PRO A 198 -3.58 20.79 15.10
C PRO A 198 -2.94 19.43 15.37
N THR A 199 -1.74 19.42 15.93
CA THR A 199 -1.02 18.17 16.27
C THR A 199 -1.88 17.23 17.11
N GLN A 200 -2.62 17.77 18.10
CA GLN A 200 -3.50 16.96 18.95
C GLN A 200 -4.69 16.35 18.18
N GLU A 201 -5.22 17.02 17.16
CA GLU A 201 -6.28 16.47 16.31
C GLU A 201 -5.76 15.30 15.49
N ALA A 202 -4.56 15.41 14.91
CA ALA A 202 -3.92 14.31 14.21
C ALA A 202 -3.65 13.11 15.16
N VAL A 203 -3.18 13.38 16.37
CA VAL A 203 -3.00 12.35 17.42
C VAL A 203 -4.34 11.67 17.74
N GLN A 204 -5.42 12.41 17.88
CA GLN A 204 -6.75 11.83 18.15
C GLN A 204 -7.23 10.93 17.01
N LYS A 205 -6.95 11.27 15.74
CA LYS A 205 -7.24 10.40 14.59
C LYS A 205 -6.43 9.10 14.65
N LEU A 206 -5.15 9.16 15.02
CA LEU A 206 -4.32 7.97 15.22
C LEU A 206 -4.84 7.08 16.36
N ILE A 207 -5.27 7.68 17.47
CA ILE A 207 -5.91 6.96 18.58
C ILE A 207 -7.21 6.30 18.11
N ALA A 208 -8.03 6.99 17.33
CA ALA A 208 -9.28 6.45 16.80
C ALA A 208 -9.02 5.26 15.84
N ALA A 209 -8.03 5.37 14.97
CA ALA A 209 -7.61 4.29 14.08
C ALA A 209 -7.10 3.07 14.87
N ARG A 210 -6.27 3.28 15.88
CA ARG A 210 -5.81 2.21 16.78
C ARG A 210 -6.96 1.56 17.54
N LEU A 211 -7.90 2.36 18.05
CA LEU A 211 -9.09 1.85 18.74
C LEU A 211 -9.93 0.97 17.80
N ALA A 212 -10.11 1.37 16.54
CA ALA A 212 -10.81 0.56 15.54
C ALA A 212 -10.13 -0.80 15.33
N ALA A 213 -8.80 -0.82 15.19
CA ALA A 213 -8.03 -2.06 15.05
C ALA A 213 -8.16 -2.96 16.30
N ASP A 214 -8.07 -2.40 17.50
CA ASP A 214 -8.23 -3.14 18.76
C ASP A 214 -9.68 -3.66 18.92
N VAL A 215 -10.70 -2.89 18.53
CA VAL A 215 -12.11 -3.33 18.52
C VAL A 215 -12.32 -4.50 17.58
N MET A 216 -11.75 -4.44 16.38
CA MET A 216 -11.82 -5.53 15.39
C MET A 216 -10.90 -6.71 15.72
N GLY A 217 -9.97 -6.56 16.66
CA GLY A 217 -9.06 -7.61 17.10
C GLY A 217 -7.96 -7.94 16.08
N VAL A 218 -7.52 -6.96 15.31
CA VAL A 218 -6.48 -7.10 14.29
C VAL A 218 -5.26 -6.24 14.66
N PRO A 219 -4.02 -6.78 14.65
CA PRO A 219 -2.82 -6.04 15.01
C PRO A 219 -2.31 -5.16 13.84
N THR A 220 -3.23 -4.42 13.20
CA THR A 220 -2.94 -3.57 12.04
C THR A 220 -1.76 -2.66 12.31
N VAL A 221 -0.81 -2.59 11.36
CA VAL A 221 0.33 -1.68 11.44
C VAL A 221 -0.15 -0.27 11.10
N LEU A 222 -0.06 0.63 12.08
CA LEU A 222 -0.48 2.03 11.94
C LEU A 222 0.72 2.92 11.64
N LEU A 223 0.67 3.66 10.53
CA LEU A 223 1.68 4.61 10.14
C LEU A 223 1.11 6.03 10.28
N ALA A 224 1.88 6.93 10.87
CA ALA A 224 1.56 8.35 10.94
C ALA A 224 2.41 9.13 9.95
N ARG A 225 1.75 9.85 9.04
CA ARG A 225 2.41 10.75 8.09
C ARG A 225 2.27 12.20 8.56
N THR A 226 3.36 12.96 8.46
CA THR A 226 3.30 14.42 8.57
C THR A 226 3.69 15.07 7.25
N ASP A 227 2.94 16.10 6.88
CA ASP A 227 3.20 16.98 5.74
C ASP A 227 3.85 18.32 6.14
N ALA A 228 4.22 18.46 7.41
CA ALA A 228 4.68 19.70 8.01
C ALA A 228 6.03 20.22 7.48
N GLU A 229 6.79 19.38 6.75
CA GLU A 229 8.01 19.82 6.06
C GLU A 229 7.70 20.91 5.02
N ALA A 230 6.60 20.76 4.28
CA ALA A 230 6.23 21.69 3.22
C ALA A 230 4.96 22.50 3.52
N ALA A 231 4.14 22.10 4.50
CA ALA A 231 2.92 22.81 4.87
C ALA A 231 3.20 23.99 5.80
N ASP A 232 2.76 25.18 5.40
CA ASP A 232 2.98 26.44 6.12
C ASP A 232 1.68 27.07 6.66
N ILE A 233 0.62 26.27 6.76
CA ILE A 233 -0.70 26.70 7.23
C ILE A 233 -1.23 25.66 8.22
N VAL A 234 -1.83 26.12 9.32
CA VAL A 234 -2.55 25.29 10.30
C VAL A 234 -3.93 25.89 10.60
N THR A 235 -4.90 25.07 10.94
CA THR A 235 -6.30 25.50 11.12
C THR A 235 -6.50 26.41 12.32
N THR A 236 -5.74 26.21 13.42
CA THR A 236 -5.89 26.95 14.69
C THR A 236 -4.54 27.15 15.38
N ASP A 237 -4.49 28.05 16.36
CA ASP A 237 -3.31 28.42 17.16
C ASP A 237 -3.33 27.86 18.60
N VAL A 238 -4.28 26.96 18.89
CA VAL A 238 -4.51 26.50 20.26
C VAL A 238 -3.56 25.41 20.74
N ASP A 239 -2.93 24.68 19.79
CA ASP A 239 -2.11 23.51 20.12
C ASP A 239 -0.71 23.93 20.61
N GLU A 240 -0.33 23.46 21.80
CA GLU A 240 0.97 23.79 22.40
C GLU A 240 2.16 23.29 21.57
N ASN A 241 2.00 22.16 20.85
CA ASN A 241 3.06 21.64 20.00
C ASN A 241 3.26 22.48 18.73
N ASP A 242 2.21 23.18 18.28
CA ASP A 242 2.25 23.99 17.06
C ASP A 242 2.60 25.46 17.31
N LYS A 243 2.30 25.98 18.51
CA LYS A 243 2.57 27.37 18.91
C LYS A 243 3.98 27.87 18.58
N PRO A 244 5.07 27.10 18.82
CA PRO A 244 6.43 27.56 18.52
C PRO A 244 6.66 27.86 17.04
N PHE A 245 5.84 27.34 16.15
CA PHE A 245 5.99 27.48 14.69
C PHE A 245 5.07 28.56 14.11
N LEU A 246 4.13 29.13 14.85
CA LEU A 246 3.25 30.18 14.39
C LEU A 246 4.02 31.46 14.06
N THR A 247 3.64 32.11 12.95
CA THR A 247 4.24 33.40 12.53
C THR A 247 3.52 34.61 13.07
N GLY A 248 2.29 34.44 13.57
CA GLY A 248 1.37 35.53 13.93
C GLY A 248 0.51 36.03 12.76
N GLU A 249 0.78 35.58 11.54
CA GLU A 249 -0.02 35.95 10.35
C GLU A 249 -1.17 34.97 10.13
N ARG A 250 -2.21 35.45 9.41
CA ARG A 250 -3.38 34.66 9.01
C ARG A 250 -3.60 34.74 7.50
N THR A 251 -4.23 33.69 6.96
CA THR A 251 -4.72 33.68 5.58
C THR A 251 -6.07 34.40 5.47
N SER A 252 -6.54 34.64 4.25
CA SER A 252 -7.86 35.24 3.99
C SER A 252 -9.02 34.38 4.51
N GLU A 253 -8.83 33.05 4.55
CA GLU A 253 -9.80 32.08 5.09
C GLU A 253 -9.77 32.04 6.64
N GLY A 254 -8.79 32.68 7.25
CA GLY A 254 -8.64 32.75 8.70
C GLY A 254 -7.77 31.65 9.30
N PHE A 255 -7.06 30.84 8.49
CA PHE A 255 -6.05 29.91 8.97
C PHE A 255 -4.81 30.65 9.48
N TYR A 256 -4.00 29.98 10.29
CA TYR A 256 -2.77 30.53 10.83
C TYR A 256 -1.56 30.08 10.00
N LYS A 257 -0.64 31.01 9.71
CA LYS A 257 0.62 30.67 9.04
C LYS A 257 1.64 30.12 10.02
N THR A 258 2.41 29.15 9.55
CA THR A 258 3.48 28.51 10.32
C THR A 258 4.82 28.57 9.57
N ARG A 259 5.90 28.40 10.31
CA ARG A 259 7.23 28.14 9.75
C ARG A 259 7.36 26.67 9.43
N LYS A 260 7.15 26.33 8.15
CA LYS A 260 7.37 24.98 7.63
C LYS A 260 8.84 24.54 7.71
N GLY A 261 9.08 23.27 7.57
CA GLY A 261 10.41 22.69 7.48
C GLY A 261 10.71 21.63 8.51
N PHE A 262 11.99 21.31 8.65
CA PHE A 262 12.46 20.21 9.45
C PHE A 262 11.97 20.22 10.90
N ASP A 263 12.07 21.37 11.59
CA ASP A 263 11.77 21.46 13.03
C ASP A 263 10.29 21.21 13.30
N GLN A 264 9.38 21.79 12.46
CA GLN A 264 7.96 21.54 12.54
C GLN A 264 7.62 20.07 12.27
N ALA A 265 8.21 19.48 11.22
CA ALA A 265 8.00 18.09 10.88
C ALA A 265 8.51 17.14 11.98
N LEU A 266 9.69 17.41 12.55
CA LEU A 266 10.24 16.61 13.65
C LEU A 266 9.39 16.72 14.92
N SER A 267 8.92 17.92 15.27
CA SER A 267 8.05 18.12 16.43
C SER A 267 6.77 17.27 16.32
N ARG A 268 6.12 17.30 15.17
CA ARG A 268 4.92 16.47 14.90
C ARG A 268 5.24 14.98 14.86
N GLY A 269 6.33 14.60 14.21
CA GLY A 269 6.78 13.21 14.17
C GLY A 269 7.01 12.63 15.58
N LEU A 270 7.59 13.41 16.48
CA LEU A 270 7.77 13.02 17.90
C LEU A 270 6.45 12.86 18.65
N ALA A 271 5.45 13.72 18.37
CA ALA A 271 4.11 13.60 18.96
C ALA A 271 3.38 12.34 18.46
N TYR A 272 3.53 11.99 17.19
CA TYR A 272 2.87 10.82 16.58
C TYR A 272 3.53 9.50 16.97
N ALA A 273 4.84 9.51 17.23
CA ALA A 273 5.61 8.31 17.54
C ALA A 273 5.09 7.51 18.74
N GLU A 274 4.39 8.14 19.69
CA GLU A 274 3.78 7.43 20.83
C GLU A 274 2.57 6.58 20.43
N TYR A 275 1.89 6.91 19.34
CA TYR A 275 0.58 6.33 18.96
C TYR A 275 0.65 5.45 17.71
N ALA A 276 1.66 5.65 16.87
CA ALA A 276 1.84 4.89 15.63
C ALA A 276 2.98 3.88 15.74
N ASP A 277 2.90 2.83 14.93
CA ASP A 277 3.99 1.84 14.80
C ASP A 277 5.17 2.41 14.01
N MET A 278 4.86 3.21 12.99
CA MET A 278 5.85 3.87 12.15
C MET A 278 5.52 5.36 11.99
N VAL A 279 6.56 6.16 11.78
CA VAL A 279 6.42 7.59 11.46
C VAL A 279 6.99 7.83 10.06
N TRP A 280 6.28 8.64 9.29
CA TRP A 280 6.66 9.07 7.95
C TRP A 280 6.58 10.58 7.83
N CYS A 281 7.68 11.22 7.41
CA CYS A 281 7.69 12.62 6.99
C CYS A 281 7.67 12.67 5.46
N GLU A 282 6.65 13.30 4.88
CA GLU A 282 6.61 13.56 3.44
C GLU A 282 7.64 14.65 3.10
N THR A 283 8.42 14.44 2.05
CA THR A 283 9.48 15.37 1.60
C THR A 283 9.34 15.72 0.13
N GLY A 284 9.90 16.86 -0.29
CA GLY A 284 9.82 17.33 -1.66
C GLY A 284 10.95 16.84 -2.56
N THR A 285 12.05 16.32 -1.99
CA THR A 285 13.25 15.86 -2.72
C THR A 285 13.86 14.63 -2.05
N PRO A 286 14.61 13.79 -2.79
CA PRO A 286 15.32 12.65 -2.19
C PRO A 286 16.61 13.15 -1.52
N ASP A 287 16.55 13.35 -0.21
CA ASP A 287 17.67 13.85 0.61
C ASP A 287 17.98 12.90 1.77
N LEU A 288 19.11 12.17 1.67
CA LEU A 288 19.58 11.25 2.71
C LEU A 288 20.02 11.99 3.99
N ASN A 289 20.47 13.24 3.90
CA ASN A 289 20.87 14.02 5.08
C ASN A 289 19.62 14.45 5.86
N PHE A 290 18.57 14.90 5.18
CA PHE A 290 17.30 15.18 5.82
C PHE A 290 16.73 13.90 6.47
N ALA A 291 16.70 12.79 5.74
CA ALA A 291 16.21 11.51 6.25
C ALA A 291 17.00 11.06 7.49
N LYS A 292 18.33 11.19 7.47
CA LYS A 292 19.20 10.86 8.62
C LYS A 292 18.87 11.72 9.84
N ARG A 293 18.80 13.04 9.68
CA ARG A 293 18.48 13.96 10.78
C ARG A 293 17.10 13.67 11.37
N PHE A 294 16.10 13.39 10.53
CA PHE A 294 14.76 13.07 11.00
C PHE A 294 14.74 11.75 11.78
N ALA A 295 15.40 10.71 11.25
CA ALA A 295 15.53 9.43 11.91
C ALA A 295 16.25 9.55 13.28
N GLU A 296 17.37 10.27 13.34
CA GLU A 296 18.10 10.54 14.58
C GLU A 296 17.25 11.30 15.59
N GLY A 297 16.50 12.32 15.14
CA GLY A 297 15.60 13.10 16.00
C GLY A 297 14.50 12.25 16.61
N ILE A 298 13.82 11.41 15.84
CA ILE A 298 12.79 10.48 16.34
C ILE A 298 13.41 9.44 17.26
N ARG A 299 14.49 8.77 16.82
CA ARG A 299 15.08 7.63 17.54
C ARG A 299 15.87 8.01 18.77
N LYS A 300 16.26 9.25 18.93
CA LYS A 300 16.82 9.78 20.18
C LYS A 300 15.85 9.62 21.34
N LYS A 301 14.55 9.84 21.12
CA LYS A 301 13.49 9.67 22.13
C LYS A 301 12.86 8.27 22.09
N TYR A 302 12.74 7.71 20.90
CA TYR A 302 12.11 6.39 20.65
C TYR A 302 13.08 5.47 19.88
N PRO A 303 14.08 4.87 20.53
CA PRO A 303 15.19 4.17 19.85
C PRO A 303 14.78 3.05 18.90
N GLU A 304 13.67 2.38 19.18
CA GLU A 304 13.17 1.25 18.38
C GLU A 304 12.08 1.65 17.39
N LYS A 305 11.73 2.95 17.32
CA LYS A 305 10.68 3.40 16.39
C LYS A 305 11.07 3.16 14.94
N MET A 306 10.22 2.45 14.23
CA MET A 306 10.36 2.26 12.81
C MET A 306 9.90 3.50 12.05
N LEU A 307 10.48 3.70 10.87
CA LEU A 307 10.14 4.78 9.98
C LEU A 307 9.69 4.24 8.62
N ALA A 308 8.90 5.03 7.90
CA ALA A 308 8.53 4.76 6.52
C ALA A 308 9.00 5.90 5.61
N TYR A 309 9.25 5.59 4.33
CA TYR A 309 9.75 6.55 3.36
C TYR A 309 9.07 6.37 2.00
N ASN A 310 8.55 7.48 1.47
CA ASN A 310 8.05 7.55 0.10
C ASN A 310 9.20 7.83 -0.87
N CYS A 311 9.63 6.82 -1.61
CA CYS A 311 10.54 6.98 -2.75
C CYS A 311 9.74 7.54 -3.96
N SER A 312 9.27 8.77 -3.82
CA SER A 312 8.26 9.36 -4.68
C SER A 312 8.69 9.44 -6.15
N PRO A 313 7.80 9.10 -7.09
CA PRO A 313 8.00 9.38 -8.52
C PRO A 313 7.87 10.88 -8.85
N SER A 314 7.40 11.71 -7.92
CA SER A 314 7.45 13.18 -8.07
C SER A 314 8.86 13.74 -7.93
N PHE A 315 9.79 12.97 -7.40
CA PHE A 315 11.21 13.33 -7.41
C PHE A 315 11.80 13.10 -8.80
N ASN A 316 12.52 14.08 -9.31
CA ASN A 316 13.40 13.83 -10.45
C ASN A 316 14.74 13.27 -9.92
N TRP A 317 14.80 11.95 -9.76
CA TRP A 317 15.91 11.24 -9.12
C TRP A 317 17.27 11.57 -9.76
N LYS A 318 17.37 11.50 -11.07
CA LYS A 318 18.61 11.76 -11.81
C LYS A 318 19.04 13.22 -11.79
N ARG A 319 18.10 14.16 -11.62
CA ARG A 319 18.42 15.58 -11.45
C ARG A 319 19.01 15.88 -10.07
N ASN A 320 18.57 15.13 -9.05
CA ASN A 320 18.95 15.38 -7.66
C ASN A 320 20.15 14.56 -7.20
N LEU A 321 20.34 13.36 -7.77
CA LEU A 321 21.32 12.39 -7.27
C LEU A 321 22.09 11.73 -8.43
N ASP A 322 23.33 11.36 -8.18
CA ASP A 322 24.13 10.52 -9.07
C ASP A 322 23.70 9.03 -8.99
N ASP A 323 24.15 8.23 -9.95
CA ASP A 323 23.80 6.82 -10.05
C ASP A 323 24.27 6.00 -8.85
N ALA A 324 25.43 6.30 -8.31
CA ALA A 324 25.99 5.60 -7.16
C ALA A 324 25.15 5.84 -5.91
N THR A 325 24.69 7.08 -5.71
CA THR A 325 23.80 7.44 -4.61
C THR A 325 22.42 6.82 -4.79
N ILE A 326 21.84 6.87 -5.99
CA ILE A 326 20.55 6.21 -6.29
C ILE A 326 20.63 4.71 -5.99
N ALA A 327 21.69 4.03 -6.43
CA ALA A 327 21.86 2.59 -6.26
C ALA A 327 21.92 2.12 -4.79
N LYS A 328 22.34 2.98 -3.87
CA LYS A 328 22.41 2.66 -2.43
C LYS A 328 21.30 3.28 -1.59
N PHE A 329 20.50 4.18 -2.15
CA PHE A 329 19.57 5.06 -1.43
C PHE A 329 18.66 4.30 -0.45
N GLN A 330 17.99 3.25 -0.91
CA GLN A 330 17.09 2.46 -0.07
C GLN A 330 17.82 1.68 1.02
N ARG A 331 19.04 1.19 0.77
CA ARG A 331 19.86 0.52 1.79
C ARG A 331 20.31 1.48 2.88
N GLU A 332 20.70 2.69 2.52
CA GLU A 332 21.04 3.75 3.46
C GLU A 332 19.83 4.13 4.34
N LEU A 333 18.66 4.30 3.74
CA LEU A 333 17.42 4.52 4.49
C LEU A 333 17.14 3.36 5.46
N GLY A 334 17.28 2.11 5.01
CA GLY A 334 17.08 0.93 5.86
C GLY A 334 17.99 0.93 7.08
N ALA A 335 19.26 1.30 6.90
CA ALA A 335 20.24 1.42 7.99
C ALA A 335 19.87 2.52 9.00
N MET A 336 19.19 3.57 8.57
CA MET A 336 18.69 4.65 9.45
C MET A 336 17.42 4.26 10.23
N GLY A 337 16.74 3.14 9.84
CA GLY A 337 15.52 2.68 10.48
C GLY A 337 14.23 2.89 9.67
N TYR A 338 14.34 3.29 8.42
CA TYR A 338 13.21 3.33 7.48
C TYR A 338 12.89 1.91 7.03
N LYS A 339 12.05 1.24 7.80
CA LYS A 339 11.74 -0.18 7.65
C LYS A 339 10.73 -0.49 6.55
N PHE A 340 9.89 0.46 6.18
CA PHE A 340 8.94 0.34 5.08
C PHE A 340 9.19 1.46 4.05
N GLN A 341 9.50 1.07 2.81
CA GLN A 341 9.85 2.00 1.74
C GLN A 341 9.04 1.66 0.50
N PHE A 342 8.50 2.67 -0.18
CA PHE A 342 7.55 2.43 -1.26
C PHE A 342 7.65 3.48 -2.37
N ILE A 343 7.27 3.06 -3.59
CA ILE A 343 7.07 3.95 -4.74
C ILE A 343 5.57 4.08 -4.95
N THR A 344 5.01 5.22 -4.59
CA THR A 344 3.56 5.43 -4.53
C THR A 344 2.84 5.18 -5.86
N LEU A 345 3.37 5.67 -6.97
CA LEU A 345 2.70 5.69 -8.27
C LEU A 345 3.32 4.72 -9.28
N ALA A 346 3.99 3.66 -8.81
CA ALA A 346 4.64 2.69 -9.69
C ALA A 346 3.65 2.04 -10.68
N GLY A 347 2.44 1.71 -10.21
CA GLY A 347 1.39 1.14 -11.04
C GLY A 347 0.92 2.09 -12.12
N PHE A 348 0.67 3.36 -11.77
CA PHE A 348 0.25 4.38 -12.72
C PHE A 348 1.29 4.59 -13.83
N HIS A 349 2.56 4.80 -13.46
CA HIS A 349 3.61 5.06 -14.43
C HIS A 349 3.89 3.87 -15.34
N SER A 350 3.98 2.65 -14.78
CA SER A 350 4.21 1.45 -15.58
C SER A 350 3.07 1.17 -16.56
N LEU A 351 1.81 1.29 -16.09
CA LEU A 351 0.64 1.06 -16.94
C LEU A 351 0.57 2.08 -18.08
N ASN A 352 0.67 3.37 -17.76
CA ASN A 352 0.51 4.43 -18.76
C ASN A 352 1.66 4.43 -19.77
N TYR A 353 2.91 4.26 -19.31
CA TYR A 353 4.06 4.24 -20.21
C TYR A 353 4.02 3.04 -21.16
N SER A 354 3.77 1.83 -20.64
CA SER A 354 3.73 0.64 -21.49
C SER A 354 2.59 0.68 -22.51
N MET A 355 1.43 1.21 -22.13
CA MET A 355 0.31 1.41 -23.05
C MET A 355 0.62 2.47 -24.10
N PHE A 356 1.25 3.59 -23.70
CA PHE A 356 1.65 4.64 -24.64
C PHE A 356 2.65 4.11 -25.69
N GLU A 357 3.67 3.37 -25.27
CA GLU A 357 4.66 2.76 -26.17
C GLU A 357 3.99 1.80 -27.18
N LEU A 358 3.13 0.91 -26.67
CA LEU A 358 2.40 0.00 -27.53
C LEU A 358 1.50 0.76 -28.53
N ALA A 359 0.70 1.69 -28.04
CA ALA A 359 -0.24 2.44 -28.88
C ALA A 359 0.50 3.30 -29.92
N HIS A 360 1.61 3.95 -29.52
CA HIS A 360 2.43 4.74 -30.45
C HIS A 360 3.02 3.89 -31.58
N GLY A 361 3.53 2.70 -31.23
CA GLY A 361 4.05 1.74 -32.21
C GLY A 361 2.95 1.17 -33.11
N TYR A 362 1.84 0.73 -32.54
CA TYR A 362 0.72 0.13 -33.22
C TYR A 362 0.07 1.08 -34.26
N ALA A 363 -0.08 2.35 -33.89
CA ALA A 363 -0.63 3.38 -34.80
C ALA A 363 0.25 3.65 -36.04
N ARG A 364 1.49 3.16 -36.08
CA ARG A 364 2.46 3.37 -37.17
C ARG A 364 2.89 2.10 -37.88
N ASN A 365 2.92 1.00 -37.14
CA ASN A 365 3.51 -0.26 -37.59
C ASN A 365 2.57 -1.46 -37.42
N ASP A 366 1.28 -1.22 -37.12
CA ASP A 366 0.25 -2.25 -36.98
C ASP A 366 0.67 -3.41 -36.06
N MET A 367 0.39 -4.63 -36.44
CA MET A 367 0.67 -5.83 -35.65
C MET A 367 2.15 -6.05 -35.31
N SER A 368 3.08 -5.46 -36.05
CA SER A 368 4.52 -5.58 -35.76
C SER A 368 4.84 -5.08 -34.35
N ALA A 369 4.24 -3.96 -33.95
CA ALA A 369 4.43 -3.37 -32.62
C ALA A 369 3.88 -4.28 -31.49
N PHE A 370 2.73 -4.92 -31.74
CA PHE A 370 2.18 -5.88 -30.75
C PHE A 370 3.06 -7.13 -30.64
N VAL A 371 3.57 -7.64 -31.76
CA VAL A 371 4.45 -8.80 -31.77
C VAL A 371 5.75 -8.54 -31.02
N GLU A 372 6.30 -7.32 -31.08
CA GLU A 372 7.46 -6.93 -30.28
C GLU A 372 7.18 -7.03 -28.77
N LEU A 373 6.01 -6.59 -28.31
CA LEU A 373 5.57 -6.73 -26.93
C LEU A 373 5.47 -8.23 -26.56
N GLN A 374 4.79 -9.02 -27.41
CA GLN A 374 4.60 -10.45 -27.16
C GLN A 374 5.93 -11.21 -27.09
N GLN A 375 6.92 -10.87 -27.94
CA GLN A 375 8.24 -11.47 -27.86
C GLN A 375 9.00 -11.11 -26.57
N LYS A 376 8.82 -9.88 -26.05
CA LYS A 376 9.35 -9.48 -24.74
C LYS A 376 8.71 -10.28 -23.60
N GLU A 377 7.41 -10.55 -23.69
CA GLU A 377 6.69 -11.40 -22.74
C GLU A 377 7.22 -12.84 -22.76
N PHE A 378 7.44 -13.44 -23.94
CA PHE A 378 8.04 -14.76 -24.06
C PHE A 378 9.45 -14.81 -23.46
N ALA A 379 10.28 -13.83 -23.74
CA ALA A 379 11.62 -13.75 -23.15
C ALA A 379 11.58 -13.58 -21.62
N ALA A 380 10.57 -12.91 -21.09
CA ALA A 380 10.39 -12.70 -19.65
C ALA A 380 9.99 -14.00 -18.90
N ALA A 381 9.63 -15.08 -19.60
CA ALA A 381 9.37 -16.39 -19.00
C ALA A 381 10.57 -16.91 -18.21
N GLU A 382 11.80 -16.61 -18.64
CA GLU A 382 13.03 -16.95 -17.91
C GLU A 382 13.11 -16.28 -16.52
N LYS A 383 12.42 -15.15 -16.35
CA LYS A 383 12.31 -14.41 -15.08
C LYS A 383 11.09 -14.83 -14.26
N GLY A 384 10.30 -15.81 -14.74
CA GLY A 384 9.09 -16.29 -14.09
C GLY A 384 7.78 -15.61 -14.53
N PHE A 385 7.80 -14.78 -15.59
CA PHE A 385 6.58 -14.19 -16.14
C PHE A 385 5.72 -15.26 -16.82
N THR A 386 4.42 -15.30 -16.51
CA THR A 386 3.50 -16.34 -17.01
C THR A 386 2.25 -15.80 -17.66
N ALA A 387 2.00 -14.50 -17.64
CA ALA A 387 0.75 -13.90 -18.06
C ALA A 387 0.50 -13.92 -19.60
N VAL A 388 1.47 -14.38 -20.39
CA VAL A 388 1.23 -14.78 -21.80
C VAL A 388 0.09 -15.82 -21.86
N LYS A 389 0.04 -16.71 -20.87
CA LYS A 389 -1.04 -17.69 -20.70
C LYS A 389 -2.19 -17.04 -19.93
N HIS A 390 -2.81 -16.04 -20.52
CA HIS A 390 -3.76 -15.16 -19.83
C HIS A 390 -5.04 -15.86 -19.36
N GLN A 391 -5.50 -16.91 -20.08
CA GLN A 391 -6.66 -17.70 -19.64
C GLN A 391 -6.32 -18.50 -18.36
N ARG A 392 -5.17 -19.14 -18.33
CA ARG A 392 -4.67 -19.81 -17.11
C ARG A 392 -4.47 -18.82 -15.98
N GLU A 393 -3.89 -17.66 -16.26
CA GLU A 393 -3.53 -16.65 -15.24
C GLU A 393 -4.76 -16.12 -14.48
N VAL A 394 -5.90 -16.00 -15.14
CA VAL A 394 -7.17 -15.59 -14.52
C VAL A 394 -7.99 -16.74 -13.96
N GLY A 395 -7.55 -18.00 -14.13
CA GLY A 395 -8.13 -19.16 -13.48
C GLY A 395 -9.08 -20.00 -14.33
N THR A 396 -9.01 -19.96 -15.66
CA THR A 396 -9.86 -20.82 -16.52
C THR A 396 -9.79 -22.27 -16.09
N GLY A 397 -8.58 -22.83 -15.86
CA GLY A 397 -8.43 -24.21 -15.40
C GLY A 397 -9.00 -24.47 -14.00
N TYR A 398 -9.03 -23.48 -13.11
CA TYR A 398 -9.68 -23.58 -11.81
C TYR A 398 -11.19 -23.75 -11.95
N PHE A 399 -11.83 -23.01 -12.85
CA PHE A 399 -13.27 -23.15 -13.11
C PHE A 399 -13.60 -24.42 -13.89
N ASP A 400 -12.73 -24.90 -14.76
CA ASP A 400 -12.84 -26.20 -15.40
C ASP A 400 -12.88 -27.33 -14.34
N GLU A 401 -12.00 -27.28 -13.35
CA GLU A 401 -11.98 -28.23 -12.24
C GLU A 401 -13.28 -28.21 -11.44
N ILE A 402 -13.81 -27.00 -11.12
CA ILE A 402 -15.13 -26.88 -10.46
C ILE A 402 -16.22 -27.59 -11.30
N THR A 403 -16.20 -27.35 -12.63
CA THR A 403 -17.18 -27.97 -13.54
C THR A 403 -17.06 -29.50 -13.55
N GLN A 404 -15.85 -30.05 -13.56
CA GLN A 404 -15.62 -31.48 -13.47
C GLN A 404 -16.08 -32.08 -12.14
N VAL A 405 -15.79 -31.40 -11.00
CA VAL A 405 -16.23 -31.85 -9.68
C VAL A 405 -17.75 -31.90 -9.59
N VAL A 406 -18.43 -30.84 -10.02
CA VAL A 406 -19.91 -30.74 -9.96
C VAL A 406 -20.58 -31.83 -10.83
N THR A 407 -19.96 -32.19 -11.94
CA THR A 407 -20.51 -33.19 -12.89
C THR A 407 -19.95 -34.60 -12.68
N ALA A 408 -19.23 -34.86 -11.59
CA ALA A 408 -18.56 -36.14 -11.31
C ALA A 408 -17.68 -36.62 -12.49
N GLY A 409 -16.93 -35.68 -13.07
CA GLY A 409 -16.00 -35.97 -14.17
C GLY A 409 -16.63 -36.11 -15.55
N LYS A 410 -17.91 -35.76 -15.72
CA LYS A 410 -18.66 -35.97 -16.97
C LYS A 410 -18.83 -34.69 -17.81
N ALA A 411 -18.22 -33.57 -17.40
CA ALA A 411 -18.36 -32.33 -18.15
C ALA A 411 -17.64 -32.39 -19.49
N SER A 412 -18.35 -31.97 -20.55
CA SER A 412 -17.78 -31.75 -21.88
C SER A 412 -17.53 -30.26 -22.18
N THR A 413 -17.81 -29.38 -21.20
CA THR A 413 -17.79 -27.92 -21.36
C THR A 413 -16.59 -27.27 -20.66
N THR A 414 -15.50 -27.99 -20.45
CA THR A 414 -14.24 -27.41 -19.99
C THR A 414 -13.65 -26.51 -21.09
N ALA A 415 -13.04 -25.39 -20.68
CA ALA A 415 -12.67 -24.32 -21.59
C ALA A 415 -11.17 -24.27 -21.92
N LEU A 416 -10.30 -24.66 -21.01
CA LEU A 416 -8.83 -24.56 -21.22
C LEU A 416 -8.31 -25.65 -22.15
N HIS A 417 -8.74 -26.90 -21.94
CA HIS A 417 -8.31 -28.03 -22.76
C HIS A 417 -8.85 -27.91 -24.19
N GLY A 418 -7.96 -28.05 -25.19
CA GLY A 418 -8.29 -27.86 -26.60
C GLY A 418 -8.50 -26.40 -27.00
N SER A 419 -8.14 -25.42 -26.14
CA SER A 419 -8.13 -24.00 -26.48
C SER A 419 -6.87 -23.64 -27.28
N THR A 420 -6.92 -22.48 -27.96
CA THR A 420 -5.75 -21.92 -28.66
C THR A 420 -4.58 -21.65 -27.69
N GLU A 421 -4.86 -21.33 -26.42
CA GLU A 421 -3.82 -21.17 -25.43
C GLU A 421 -3.14 -22.49 -25.08
N ASP A 422 -3.92 -23.55 -24.90
CA ASP A 422 -3.40 -24.92 -24.66
C ASP A 422 -2.54 -25.39 -25.84
N GLU A 423 -3.04 -25.24 -27.06
CA GLU A 423 -2.35 -25.67 -28.28
C GLU A 423 -1.06 -24.90 -28.60
N GLN A 424 -1.01 -23.60 -28.31
CA GLN A 424 0.07 -22.70 -28.77
C GLN A 424 1.08 -22.35 -27.68
N PHE A 425 0.67 -22.32 -26.42
CA PHE A 425 1.51 -21.79 -25.33
C PHE A 425 1.87 -22.83 -24.25
N PHE A 426 1.16 -23.97 -24.16
CA PHE A 426 1.48 -25.03 -23.18
C PHE A 426 2.43 -26.09 -23.72
N ASP A 427 2.46 -26.30 -25.04
CA ASP A 427 3.32 -27.29 -25.68
C ASP A 427 4.59 -26.60 -26.24
N SER A 428 5.66 -26.60 -25.46
CA SER A 428 6.95 -25.99 -25.84
C SER A 428 7.71 -26.75 -26.93
N GLN A 429 7.19 -27.89 -27.41
CA GLN A 429 7.87 -28.75 -28.40
C GLN A 429 7.37 -28.62 -29.83
N LYS A 430 6.30 -27.91 -30.09
CA LYS A 430 5.86 -27.67 -31.48
C LYS A 430 6.59 -26.47 -32.08
N LYS A 431 7.58 -26.76 -32.95
CA LYS A 431 8.17 -25.72 -33.82
C LYS A 431 7.09 -24.97 -34.58
N PRO A 432 7.18 -23.64 -34.77
CA PRO A 432 6.23 -22.92 -35.57
C PRO A 432 6.14 -23.54 -36.96
N LYS A 433 4.92 -23.88 -37.41
CA LYS A 433 4.68 -24.20 -38.82
C LYS A 433 4.96 -22.91 -39.59
N LEU A 434 6.14 -22.83 -40.19
CA LEU A 434 6.40 -21.86 -41.25
C LEU A 434 5.33 -22.07 -42.30
N ALA A 435 4.48 -21.08 -42.51
CA ALA A 435 3.54 -21.08 -43.66
C ALA A 435 4.38 -21.25 -44.92
N ALA A 436 4.09 -22.31 -45.66
CA ALA A 436 4.65 -22.45 -46.98
C ALA A 436 4.16 -21.28 -47.82
N ALA A 437 5.08 -20.50 -48.43
CA ALA A 437 4.83 -19.38 -49.31
C ALA A 437 4.07 -19.81 -50.56
#